data_d5b76a97f31cad248e30afe9e7b2d4a3
#
_entry.id   d5b76a97f31cad248e30afe9e7b2d4a3
#
_cell.length_a   1.000
_cell.length_b   1.000
_cell.length_c   1.000
_cell.angle_alpha   90.00
_cell.angle_beta   90.00
_cell.angle_gamma   90.00
#
_symmetry.space_group_name_H-M   'P 1'
#
loop_
_entity.id
_entity.type
_entity.pdbx_description
1 polymer ?
#
loop_
_entity_poly.entity_id
_entity_poly.type
_entity_poly.pdbx_seq_one_letter_code
_entity_poly.pdbx_strand_id
1 'polypeptide(L)'
;MSVALHSPAWLLLAVGVLLGLNFPLGKLATQAGVPGLVWAALISLGACTVLGAPLWLRRGRRRPLVWDRQHRRYFVVTALVSYALPNVLVISCIPRLGSGMTAMMFTLSPLFTALLSRLAGLRAPPRLEYAGIVVGFAGALLVALARGEAGRPADWGWVALGVLIPVLLAVGNVYRSLDWPPQADTTWLAVGSHGAAAILLLAACAAWGLLPAFAMLARVPVASAVQVLAAVLMFPLFFRLQAVGGPVLLSQIGTVAAGVGVLVGAGLLGERYPASVWVGVGLIALGIGLTVWARRKG
;
A
#
# COMPACT_ATOMS: atom_id res chain seq x y z
N MET A 1 21.09 2.54 15.19
CA MET A 1 19.66 2.39 14.86
C MET A 1 18.95 3.71 14.56
N SER A 2 19.38 4.87 15.11
CA SER A 2 18.71 6.18 14.90
C SER A 2 18.85 6.75 13.48
N VAL A 3 19.97 6.58 12.79
CA VAL A 3 20.22 7.16 11.46
C VAL A 3 19.35 6.50 10.36
N ALA A 4 19.12 5.19 10.45
CA ALA A 4 18.30 4.46 9.47
C ALA A 4 16.83 4.92 9.46
N LEU A 5 16.24 5.22 10.63
CA LEU A 5 14.86 5.70 10.76
C LEU A 5 14.62 7.10 10.20
N HIS A 6 15.67 7.81 9.81
CA HIS A 6 15.60 9.14 9.19
C HIS A 6 15.95 9.08 7.68
N SER A 7 16.44 7.96 7.17
CA SER A 7 16.75 7.80 5.75
C SER A 7 15.48 7.47 4.94
N PRO A 8 15.02 8.38 4.05
CA PRO A 8 13.86 8.12 3.21
C PRO A 8 14.01 6.88 2.32
N ALA A 9 15.25 6.59 1.87
CA ALA A 9 15.56 5.43 1.05
C ALA A 9 15.39 4.12 1.82
N TRP A 10 15.91 4.06 3.06
CA TRP A 10 15.73 2.88 3.90
C TRP A 10 14.27 2.65 4.25
N LEU A 11 13.53 3.72 4.59
CA LEU A 11 12.10 3.63 4.86
C LEU A 11 11.31 3.14 3.64
N LEU A 12 11.64 3.65 2.44
CA LEU A 12 11.02 3.20 1.19
C LEU A 12 11.22 1.70 0.98
N LEU A 13 12.47 1.21 1.14
CA LEU A 13 12.77 -0.21 0.99
C LEU A 13 12.08 -1.05 2.07
N ALA A 14 12.18 -0.66 3.34
CA ALA A 14 11.59 -1.41 4.44
C ALA A 14 10.05 -1.52 4.30
N VAL A 15 9.38 -0.40 4.01
CA VAL A 15 7.92 -0.38 3.80
C VAL A 15 7.55 -1.18 2.55
N GLY A 16 8.30 -1.02 1.45
CA GLY A 16 8.05 -1.75 0.21
C GLY A 16 8.26 -3.26 0.35
N VAL A 17 9.28 -3.70 1.09
CA VAL A 17 9.50 -5.14 1.40
C VAL A 17 8.33 -5.70 2.22
N LEU A 18 7.95 -5.02 3.31
CA LEU A 18 6.82 -5.45 4.14
C LEU A 18 5.50 -5.45 3.36
N LEU A 19 5.29 -4.45 2.50
CA LEU A 19 4.14 -4.41 1.61
C LEU A 19 4.18 -5.54 0.59
N GLY A 20 5.35 -5.88 0.06
CA GLY A 20 5.55 -6.96 -0.91
C GLY A 20 5.14 -8.34 -0.38
N LEU A 21 5.23 -8.56 0.93
CA LEU A 21 4.75 -9.80 1.58
C LEU A 21 3.23 -9.98 1.47
N ASN A 22 2.46 -8.90 1.24
CA ASN A 22 1.00 -9.01 1.06
C ASN A 22 0.63 -9.87 -0.16
N PHE A 23 1.45 -9.90 -1.22
CA PHE A 23 1.14 -10.67 -2.43
C PHE A 23 1.15 -12.18 -2.17
N PRO A 24 2.23 -12.79 -1.65
CA PRO A 24 2.24 -14.21 -1.36
C PRO A 24 1.26 -14.60 -0.24
N LEU A 25 1.14 -13.78 0.82
CA LEU A 25 0.21 -14.04 1.91
C LEU A 25 -1.25 -13.95 1.45
N GLY A 26 -1.57 -12.93 0.63
CA GLY A 26 -2.88 -12.78 0.01
C GLY A 26 -3.22 -13.94 -0.94
N LYS A 27 -2.23 -14.46 -1.69
CA LYS A 27 -2.41 -15.64 -2.55
C LYS A 27 -2.77 -16.87 -1.72
N LEU A 28 -2.05 -17.13 -0.62
CA LEU A 28 -2.37 -18.24 0.30
C LEU A 28 -3.78 -18.10 0.89
N ALA A 29 -4.18 -16.90 1.29
CA ALA A 29 -5.52 -16.64 1.81
C ALA A 29 -6.59 -16.89 0.75
N THR A 30 -6.41 -16.40 -0.48
CA THR A 30 -7.34 -16.57 -1.59
C THR A 30 -7.49 -18.05 -1.96
N GLN A 31 -6.39 -18.81 -2.01
CA GLN A 31 -6.41 -20.26 -2.26
C GLN A 31 -7.18 -21.04 -1.18
N ALA A 32 -7.17 -20.54 0.08
CA ALA A 32 -7.96 -21.10 1.16
C ALA A 32 -9.44 -20.65 1.16
N GLY A 33 -9.84 -19.83 0.17
CA GLY A 33 -11.20 -19.31 0.00
C GLY A 33 -11.50 -18.06 0.81
N VAL A 34 -10.53 -17.42 1.46
CA VAL A 34 -10.74 -16.18 2.22
C VAL A 34 -11.06 -15.04 1.26
N PRO A 35 -12.22 -14.36 1.39
CA PRO A 35 -12.54 -13.21 0.57
C PRO A 35 -11.55 -12.07 0.80
N GLY A 36 -11.16 -11.35 -0.27
CA GLY A 36 -10.19 -10.26 -0.18
C GLY A 36 -10.62 -9.13 0.76
N LEU A 37 -11.93 -8.86 0.86
CA LEU A 37 -12.48 -7.85 1.80
C LEU A 37 -12.27 -8.26 3.27
N VAL A 38 -12.44 -9.55 3.59
CA VAL A 38 -12.16 -10.12 4.92
C VAL A 38 -10.66 -10.01 5.23
N TRP A 39 -9.81 -10.29 4.24
CA TRP A 39 -8.36 -10.15 4.39
C TRP A 39 -7.94 -8.69 4.64
N ALA A 40 -8.52 -7.73 3.91
CA ALA A 40 -8.29 -6.31 4.13
C ALA A 40 -8.77 -5.84 5.52
N ALA A 41 -9.92 -6.36 5.98
CA ALA A 41 -10.43 -6.08 7.31
C ALA A 41 -9.51 -6.65 8.41
N LEU A 42 -8.97 -7.88 8.23
CA LEU A 42 -7.97 -8.47 9.12
C LEU A 42 -6.73 -7.57 9.28
N ILE A 43 -6.20 -7.07 8.16
CA ILE A 43 -5.02 -6.18 8.18
C ILE A 43 -5.30 -4.92 9.00
N SER A 44 -6.42 -4.25 8.73
CA SER A 44 -6.76 -2.99 9.40
C SER A 44 -7.10 -3.20 10.88
N LEU A 45 -7.87 -4.23 11.19
CA LEU A 45 -8.22 -4.58 12.57
C LEU A 45 -6.98 -4.99 13.37
N GLY A 46 -6.13 -5.85 12.80
CA GLY A 46 -4.89 -6.30 13.41
C GLY A 46 -3.91 -5.15 13.67
N ALA A 47 -3.71 -4.27 12.68
CA ALA A 47 -2.88 -3.09 12.86
C ALA A 47 -3.41 -2.16 13.95
N CYS A 48 -4.72 -1.85 13.93
CA CYS A 48 -5.33 -0.99 14.94
C CYS A 48 -5.22 -1.56 16.36
N THR A 49 -5.54 -2.85 16.54
CA THR A 49 -5.54 -3.49 17.87
C THR A 49 -4.14 -3.66 18.42
N VAL A 50 -3.21 -4.20 17.65
CA VAL A 50 -1.85 -4.51 18.13
C VAL A 50 -1.03 -3.22 18.34
N LEU A 51 -1.11 -2.23 17.43
CA LEU A 51 -0.43 -0.95 17.64
C LEU A 51 -1.13 -0.09 18.70
N GLY A 52 -2.45 -0.19 18.82
CA GLY A 52 -3.25 0.57 19.78
C GLY A 52 -3.10 0.07 21.21
N ALA A 53 -2.96 -1.25 21.42
CA ALA A 53 -2.87 -1.83 22.76
C ALA A 53 -1.79 -1.18 23.65
N PRO A 54 -0.52 -0.97 23.20
CA PRO A 54 0.48 -0.29 24.02
C PRO A 54 0.14 1.18 24.29
N LEU A 55 -0.56 1.86 23.36
CA LEU A 55 -0.95 3.26 23.54
C LEU A 55 -2.05 3.39 24.59
N TRP A 56 -3.00 2.43 24.63
CA TRP A 56 -4.09 2.41 25.62
C TRP A 56 -3.63 1.96 27.00
N LEU A 57 -2.76 0.95 27.09
CA LEU A 57 -2.23 0.44 28.35
C LEU A 57 -1.30 1.44 29.06
N ARG A 58 -0.63 2.33 28.30
CA ARG A 58 0.30 3.33 28.82
C ARG A 58 -0.35 4.72 29.00
N ARG A 59 -1.67 4.81 29.04
CA ARG A 59 -2.41 6.03 29.37
C ARG A 59 -1.92 6.62 30.69
N GLY A 60 -1.19 7.71 30.65
CA GLY A 60 -0.65 8.41 31.84
C GLY A 60 0.86 8.65 31.81
N ARG A 61 1.64 7.99 30.92
CA ARG A 61 3.09 8.18 30.80
C ARG A 61 3.57 8.87 29.52
N ARG A 62 2.65 9.19 28.57
CA ARG A 62 2.96 9.84 27.29
C ARG A 62 2.03 11.02 27.04
N ARG A 63 2.37 11.86 26.05
CA ARG A 63 1.51 12.96 25.60
C ARG A 63 0.09 12.43 25.35
N PRO A 64 -0.97 13.19 25.75
CA PRO A 64 -2.35 12.77 25.51
C PRO A 64 -2.57 12.53 24.03
N LEU A 65 -3.25 11.43 23.70
CA LEU A 65 -3.66 11.14 22.33
C LEU A 65 -4.66 12.21 21.91
N VAL A 66 -4.30 13.03 20.93
CA VAL A 66 -5.15 14.11 20.44
C VAL A 66 -6.27 13.53 19.59
N TRP A 67 -7.52 13.87 19.94
CA TRP A 67 -8.73 13.39 19.27
C TRP A 67 -9.64 14.57 18.91
N ASP A 68 -9.07 15.58 18.26
CA ASP A 68 -9.81 16.75 17.79
C ASP A 68 -10.52 16.52 16.44
N ARG A 69 -11.17 17.56 15.92
CA ARG A 69 -11.89 17.51 14.64
C ARG A 69 -10.94 17.19 13.47
N GLN A 70 -9.70 17.70 13.49
CA GLN A 70 -8.72 17.48 12.42
C GLN A 70 -8.26 16.03 12.40
N HIS A 71 -7.91 15.43 13.56
CA HIS A 71 -7.54 14.02 13.63
C HIS A 71 -8.65 13.10 13.15
N ARG A 72 -9.91 13.35 13.59
CA ARG A 72 -11.07 12.55 13.14
C ARG A 72 -11.27 12.62 11.63
N ARG A 73 -11.24 13.83 11.06
CA ARG A 73 -11.32 14.03 9.61
C ARG A 73 -10.19 13.31 8.89
N TYR A 74 -8.96 13.48 9.36
CA TYR A 74 -7.77 12.81 8.81
C TYR A 74 -7.92 11.29 8.79
N PHE A 75 -8.35 10.68 9.90
CA PHE A 75 -8.53 9.23 9.99
C PHE A 75 -9.61 8.72 9.04
N VAL A 76 -10.77 9.37 9.02
CA VAL A 76 -11.90 8.95 8.17
C VAL A 76 -11.56 9.11 6.69
N VAL A 77 -11.03 10.27 6.29
CA VAL A 77 -10.68 10.49 4.87
C VAL A 77 -9.56 9.56 4.44
N THR A 78 -8.50 9.40 5.26
CA THR A 78 -7.41 8.45 4.96
C THR A 78 -7.94 7.03 4.85
N ALA A 79 -8.79 6.59 5.77
CA ALA A 79 -9.40 5.26 5.74
C ALA A 79 -10.21 5.03 4.46
N LEU A 80 -11.00 6.03 4.05
CA LEU A 80 -11.85 5.94 2.88
C LEU A 80 -11.04 5.87 1.59
N VAL A 81 -10.15 6.88 1.36
CA VAL A 81 -9.45 7.04 0.08
C VAL A 81 -8.20 6.16 -0.07
N SER A 82 -7.58 5.71 1.03
CA SER A 82 -6.35 4.93 0.96
C SER A 82 -6.55 3.45 1.25
N TYR A 83 -7.62 3.07 1.93
CA TYR A 83 -7.84 1.69 2.37
C TYR A 83 -9.18 1.12 1.88
N ALA A 84 -10.33 1.70 2.26
CA ALA A 84 -11.64 1.10 1.99
C ALA A 84 -11.99 1.12 0.50
N LEU A 85 -12.09 2.30 -0.13
CA LEU A 85 -12.46 2.41 -1.55
C LEU A 85 -11.49 1.70 -2.49
N PRO A 86 -10.14 1.85 -2.38
CA PRO A 86 -9.22 1.10 -3.21
C PRO A 86 -9.39 -0.41 -3.07
N ASN A 87 -9.59 -0.94 -1.87
CA ASN A 87 -9.80 -2.37 -1.67
C ASN A 87 -11.10 -2.86 -2.33
N VAL A 88 -12.21 -2.11 -2.20
CA VAL A 88 -13.47 -2.44 -2.87
C VAL A 88 -13.30 -2.47 -4.38
N LEU A 89 -12.62 -1.46 -4.96
CA LEU A 89 -12.36 -1.42 -6.40
C LEU A 89 -11.47 -2.58 -6.86
N VAL A 90 -10.39 -2.88 -6.13
CA VAL A 90 -9.51 -4.01 -6.44
C VAL A 90 -10.27 -5.32 -6.50
N ILE A 91 -11.08 -5.61 -5.46
CA ILE A 91 -11.88 -6.84 -5.39
C ILE A 91 -12.89 -6.90 -6.54
N SER A 92 -13.51 -5.77 -6.90
CA SER A 92 -14.47 -5.70 -8.00
C SER A 92 -13.80 -5.83 -9.37
N CYS A 93 -12.57 -5.35 -9.54
CA CYS A 93 -11.83 -5.39 -10.80
C CYS A 93 -11.20 -6.75 -11.09
N ILE A 94 -10.69 -7.48 -10.08
CA ILE A 94 -9.98 -8.75 -10.26
C ILE A 94 -10.77 -9.77 -11.10
N PRO A 95 -12.07 -10.05 -10.86
CA PRO A 95 -12.83 -11.02 -11.65
C PRO A 95 -13.01 -10.63 -13.12
N ARG A 96 -12.93 -9.33 -13.44
CA ARG A 96 -13.19 -8.76 -14.76
C ARG A 96 -11.92 -8.46 -15.54
N LEU A 97 -10.90 -7.94 -14.89
CA LEU A 97 -9.63 -7.55 -15.51
C LEU A 97 -8.53 -8.59 -15.32
N GLY A 98 -8.70 -9.52 -14.36
CA GLY A 98 -7.62 -10.38 -13.88
C GLY A 98 -6.75 -9.70 -12.84
N SER A 99 -6.02 -10.50 -12.06
CA SER A 99 -5.16 -10.03 -10.97
C SER A 99 -3.97 -9.19 -11.49
N GLY A 100 -3.38 -9.58 -12.64
CA GLY A 100 -2.24 -8.87 -13.22
C GLY A 100 -2.59 -7.48 -13.72
N MET A 101 -3.66 -7.33 -14.49
CA MET A 101 -4.09 -6.02 -14.97
C MET A 101 -4.51 -5.10 -13.82
N THR A 102 -5.18 -5.66 -12.81
CA THR A 102 -5.52 -4.92 -11.59
C THR A 102 -4.26 -4.48 -10.84
N ALA A 103 -3.25 -5.35 -10.73
CA ALA A 103 -1.97 -5.01 -10.10
C ALA A 103 -1.19 -3.94 -10.89
N MET A 104 -1.27 -3.93 -12.23
CA MET A 104 -0.69 -2.87 -13.07
C MET A 104 -1.23 -1.50 -12.71
N MET A 105 -2.52 -1.38 -12.34
CA MET A 105 -3.12 -0.09 -11.99
C MET A 105 -2.40 0.55 -10.79
N PHE A 106 -1.92 -0.24 -9.82
CA PHE A 106 -1.15 0.31 -8.68
C PHE A 106 0.15 0.98 -9.10
N THR A 107 0.79 0.51 -10.17
CA THR A 107 2.06 1.07 -10.64
C THR A 107 1.92 2.46 -11.27
N LEU A 108 0.70 2.87 -11.60
CA LEU A 108 0.38 4.22 -12.04
C LEU A 108 0.32 5.23 -10.87
N SER A 109 0.21 4.76 -9.62
CA SER A 109 0.06 5.64 -8.45
C SER A 109 1.16 6.71 -8.33
N PRO A 110 2.45 6.43 -8.57
CA PRO A 110 3.49 7.47 -8.53
C PRO A 110 3.29 8.59 -9.55
N LEU A 111 2.80 8.26 -10.76
CA LEU A 111 2.54 9.24 -11.80
C LEU A 111 1.39 10.17 -11.42
N PHE A 112 0.25 9.60 -10.97
CA PHE A 112 -0.88 10.40 -10.48
C PHE A 112 -0.52 11.19 -9.22
N THR A 113 0.27 10.61 -8.31
CA THR A 113 0.70 11.32 -7.10
C THR A 113 1.61 12.51 -7.44
N ALA A 114 2.54 12.36 -8.38
CA ALA A 114 3.40 13.45 -8.83
C ALA A 114 2.59 14.59 -9.48
N LEU A 115 1.62 14.23 -10.34
CA LEU A 115 0.70 15.19 -10.97
C LEU A 115 -0.13 15.93 -9.92
N LEU A 116 -0.84 15.21 -9.05
CA LEU A 116 -1.71 15.80 -8.02
C LEU A 116 -0.91 16.62 -6.99
N SER A 117 0.31 16.18 -6.62
CA SER A 117 1.20 16.94 -5.75
C SER A 117 1.55 18.30 -6.34
N ARG A 118 1.85 18.34 -7.66
CA ARG A 118 2.14 19.59 -8.38
C ARG A 118 0.91 20.50 -8.41
N LEU A 119 -0.27 19.96 -8.74
CA LEU A 119 -1.53 20.71 -8.77
C LEU A 119 -1.91 21.27 -7.39
N ALA A 120 -1.58 20.53 -6.33
CA ALA A 120 -1.81 20.94 -4.94
C ALA A 120 -0.73 21.91 -4.39
N GLY A 121 0.20 22.37 -5.21
CA GLY A 121 1.27 23.29 -4.78
C GLY A 121 2.35 22.67 -3.89
N LEU A 122 2.40 21.33 -3.80
CA LEU A 122 3.48 20.64 -3.11
C LEU A 122 4.76 20.65 -3.94
N ARG A 123 5.91 20.47 -3.26
CA ARG A 123 7.22 20.42 -3.94
C ARG A 123 7.20 19.39 -5.07
N ALA A 124 7.42 19.87 -6.30
CA ALA A 124 7.51 19.01 -7.48
C ALA A 124 8.80 18.17 -7.41
N PRO A 125 8.75 16.89 -7.82
CA PRO A 125 9.95 16.09 -7.94
C PRO A 125 10.95 16.69 -8.93
N PRO A 126 12.26 16.59 -8.70
CA PRO A 126 13.26 16.97 -9.70
C PRO A 126 13.17 16.08 -10.95
N ARG A 127 13.66 16.56 -12.11
CA ARG A 127 13.58 15.83 -13.39
C ARG A 127 14.10 14.39 -13.33
N LEU A 128 15.16 14.16 -12.56
CA LEU A 128 15.75 12.84 -12.40
C LEU A 128 14.84 11.90 -11.57
N GLU A 129 14.10 12.42 -10.61
CA GLU A 129 13.10 11.65 -9.87
C GLU A 129 11.95 11.23 -10.79
N TYR A 130 11.49 12.12 -11.70
CA TYR A 130 10.51 11.74 -12.74
C TYR A 130 11.05 10.65 -13.65
N ALA A 131 12.30 10.73 -14.09
CA ALA A 131 12.92 9.68 -14.89
C ALA A 131 12.94 8.34 -14.15
N GLY A 132 13.29 8.35 -12.85
CA GLY A 132 13.23 7.16 -12.00
C GLY A 132 11.83 6.56 -11.88
N ILE A 133 10.80 7.40 -11.72
CA ILE A 133 9.39 6.97 -11.67
C ILE A 133 9.00 6.30 -13.00
N VAL A 134 9.32 6.90 -14.15
CA VAL A 134 9.00 6.36 -15.48
C VAL A 134 9.70 5.02 -15.73
N VAL A 135 11.00 4.93 -15.40
CA VAL A 135 11.77 3.68 -15.54
C VAL A 135 11.21 2.58 -14.63
N GLY A 136 10.93 2.90 -13.37
CA GLY A 136 10.30 1.95 -12.43
C GLY A 136 8.91 1.50 -12.88
N PHE A 137 8.11 2.41 -13.43
CA PHE A 137 6.81 2.09 -14.02
C PHE A 137 6.95 1.16 -15.22
N ALA A 138 7.88 1.45 -16.16
CA ALA A 138 8.11 0.59 -17.32
C ALA A 138 8.55 -0.83 -16.89
N GLY A 139 9.37 -0.95 -15.85
CA GLY A 139 9.76 -2.23 -15.27
C GLY A 139 8.57 -2.98 -14.68
N ALA A 140 7.73 -2.33 -13.90
CA ALA A 140 6.54 -2.94 -13.31
C ALA A 140 5.51 -3.34 -14.37
N LEU A 141 5.36 -2.53 -15.42
CA LEU A 141 4.52 -2.85 -16.58
C LEU A 141 5.02 -4.11 -17.29
N LEU A 142 6.33 -4.21 -17.53
CA LEU A 142 6.94 -5.38 -18.15
C LEU A 142 6.71 -6.66 -17.32
N VAL A 143 6.87 -6.59 -15.99
CA VAL A 143 6.57 -7.70 -15.07
C VAL A 143 5.11 -8.14 -15.22
N ALA A 144 4.18 -7.20 -15.23
CA ALA A 144 2.76 -7.49 -15.31
C ALA A 144 2.34 -8.10 -16.67
N LEU A 145 2.86 -7.54 -17.78
CA LEU A 145 2.62 -8.07 -19.13
C LEU A 145 3.18 -9.49 -19.32
N ALA A 146 4.38 -9.72 -18.79
CA ALA A 146 5.07 -11.01 -18.93
C ALA A 146 4.43 -12.16 -18.12
N ARG A 147 3.59 -11.84 -17.14
CA ARG A 147 2.82 -12.85 -16.38
C ARG A 147 1.63 -13.43 -17.16
N GLY A 148 1.40 -12.99 -18.39
CA GLY A 148 0.34 -13.53 -19.25
C GLY A 148 -1.09 -13.17 -18.84
N GLU A 149 -1.25 -12.31 -17.85
CA GLU A 149 -2.56 -11.94 -17.30
C GLU A 149 -3.23 -10.79 -18.08
N ALA A 150 -2.54 -10.22 -19.08
CA ALA A 150 -3.02 -9.09 -19.88
C ALA A 150 -3.86 -9.47 -21.11
N GLY A 151 -4.08 -10.77 -21.36
CA GLY A 151 -4.63 -11.26 -22.63
C GLY A 151 -6.15 -11.40 -22.71
N ARG A 152 -6.93 -10.97 -21.72
CA ARG A 152 -8.40 -10.99 -21.81
C ARG A 152 -8.92 -9.69 -22.42
N PRO A 153 -9.87 -9.72 -23.39
CA PRO A 153 -10.55 -8.52 -23.85
C PRO A 153 -11.18 -7.82 -22.63
N ALA A 154 -10.66 -6.68 -22.26
CA ALA A 154 -11.16 -5.94 -21.12
C ALA A 154 -12.28 -4.99 -21.59
N ASP A 155 -13.43 -5.05 -20.91
CA ASP A 155 -14.45 -4.01 -21.04
C ASP A 155 -13.89 -2.66 -20.56
N TRP A 156 -13.97 -1.66 -21.42
CA TRP A 156 -13.45 -0.31 -21.14
C TRP A 156 -14.01 0.32 -19.87
N GLY A 157 -15.25 -0.02 -19.48
CA GLY A 157 -15.85 0.41 -18.22
C GLY A 157 -15.06 -0.10 -17.01
N TRP A 158 -14.62 -1.36 -17.05
CA TRP A 158 -13.81 -1.95 -15.98
C TRP A 158 -12.38 -1.43 -15.98
N VAL A 159 -11.81 -1.13 -17.14
CA VAL A 159 -10.49 -0.47 -17.23
C VAL A 159 -10.56 0.93 -16.60
N ALA A 160 -11.59 1.71 -16.91
CA ALA A 160 -11.80 3.02 -16.32
C ALA A 160 -11.97 2.95 -14.78
N LEU A 161 -12.76 1.98 -14.28
CA LEU A 161 -12.87 1.71 -12.85
C LEU A 161 -11.52 1.31 -12.23
N GLY A 162 -10.73 0.50 -12.91
CA GLY A 162 -9.38 0.11 -12.48
C GLY A 162 -8.45 1.31 -12.33
N VAL A 163 -8.52 2.29 -13.23
CA VAL A 163 -7.72 3.53 -13.16
C VAL A 163 -8.11 4.40 -11.96
N LEU A 164 -9.32 4.26 -11.40
CA LEU A 164 -9.67 4.96 -10.16
C LEU A 164 -8.84 4.49 -8.96
N ILE A 165 -8.32 3.25 -8.98
CA ILE A 165 -7.48 2.71 -7.88
C ILE A 165 -6.24 3.60 -7.67
N PRO A 166 -5.34 3.79 -8.67
CA PRO A 166 -4.16 4.64 -8.49
C PRO A 166 -4.52 6.12 -8.27
N VAL A 167 -5.64 6.59 -8.81
CA VAL A 167 -6.11 7.96 -8.55
C VAL A 167 -6.48 8.12 -7.07
N LEU A 168 -7.27 7.22 -6.49
CA LEU A 168 -7.62 7.27 -5.06
C LEU A 168 -6.38 7.16 -4.17
N LEU A 169 -5.45 6.26 -4.49
CA LEU A 169 -4.19 6.14 -3.75
C LEU A 169 -3.39 7.45 -3.82
N ALA A 170 -3.33 8.09 -5.00
CA ALA A 170 -2.65 9.37 -5.18
C ALA A 170 -3.34 10.51 -4.41
N VAL A 171 -4.68 10.57 -4.46
CA VAL A 171 -5.47 11.51 -3.63
C VAL A 171 -5.16 11.30 -2.15
N GLY A 172 -5.15 10.05 -1.68
CA GLY A 172 -4.80 9.73 -0.30
C GLY A 172 -3.37 10.13 0.07
N ASN A 173 -2.39 9.91 -0.81
CA ASN A 173 -1.00 10.31 -0.60
C ASN A 173 -0.85 11.84 -0.46
N VAL A 174 -1.52 12.59 -1.34
CA VAL A 174 -1.50 14.06 -1.33
C VAL A 174 -2.28 14.61 -0.14
N TYR A 175 -3.50 14.10 0.10
CA TYR A 175 -4.33 14.50 1.24
C TYR A 175 -3.60 14.37 2.57
N ARG A 176 -2.94 13.22 2.81
CA ARG A 176 -2.17 13.01 4.05
C ARG A 176 -1.03 14.01 4.23
N SER A 177 -0.48 14.54 3.16
CA SER A 177 0.56 15.58 3.25
C SER A 177 -0.02 16.97 3.50
N LEU A 178 -1.19 17.28 2.93
CA LEU A 178 -1.85 18.57 3.08
C LEU A 178 -2.54 18.76 4.44
N ASP A 179 -3.19 17.70 4.93
CA ASP A 179 -3.98 17.75 6.17
C ASP A 179 -3.28 17.05 7.35
N TRP A 180 -1.94 16.94 7.31
CA TRP A 180 -1.17 16.30 8.38
C TRP A 180 -1.41 17.00 9.71
N PRO A 181 -1.92 16.27 10.75
CA PRO A 181 -2.23 16.89 12.03
C PRO A 181 -0.94 17.36 12.73
N PRO A 182 -0.93 18.58 13.32
CA PRO A 182 0.24 19.11 14.00
C PRO A 182 0.72 18.20 15.13
N GLN A 183 2.04 18.00 15.25
CA GLN A 183 2.67 17.20 16.30
C GLN A 183 2.17 15.75 16.41
N ALA A 184 1.51 15.23 15.36
CA ALA A 184 0.97 13.88 15.35
C ALA A 184 2.08 12.83 15.44
N ASP A 185 1.92 11.86 16.34
CA ASP A 185 2.73 10.65 16.38
C ASP A 185 2.34 9.72 15.22
N THR A 186 3.35 9.22 14.51
CA THR A 186 3.13 8.35 13.32
C THR A 186 2.41 7.04 13.67
N THR A 187 2.63 6.52 14.87
CA THR A 187 1.93 5.32 15.36
C THR A 187 0.46 5.63 15.64
N TRP A 188 0.18 6.82 16.22
CA TRP A 188 -1.19 7.26 16.44
C TRP A 188 -1.95 7.47 15.12
N LEU A 189 -1.29 8.06 14.12
CA LEU A 189 -1.89 8.19 12.78
C LEU A 189 -2.19 6.81 12.15
N ALA A 190 -1.29 5.83 12.34
CA ALA A 190 -1.53 4.47 11.89
C ALA A 190 -2.73 3.84 12.61
N VAL A 191 -2.78 3.91 13.94
CA VAL A 191 -3.88 3.35 14.76
C VAL A 191 -5.22 3.97 14.39
N GLY A 192 -5.30 5.30 14.32
CA GLY A 192 -6.55 6.00 14.03
C GLY A 192 -7.06 5.74 12.60
N SER A 193 -6.14 5.78 11.61
CA SER A 193 -6.50 5.52 10.20
C SER A 193 -6.94 4.06 9.99
N HIS A 194 -6.25 3.10 10.61
CA HIS A 194 -6.64 1.68 10.50
C HIS A 194 -7.86 1.35 11.35
N GLY A 195 -8.09 2.03 12.47
CA GLY A 195 -9.32 1.91 13.24
C GLY A 195 -10.54 2.34 12.42
N ALA A 196 -10.45 3.51 11.78
CA ALA A 196 -11.51 3.98 10.87
C ALA A 196 -11.68 3.04 9.66
N ALA A 197 -10.57 2.54 9.07
CA ALA A 197 -10.62 1.59 7.96
C ALA A 197 -11.24 0.25 8.38
N ALA A 198 -10.92 -0.25 9.57
CA ALA A 198 -11.52 -1.48 10.10
C ALA A 198 -13.03 -1.35 10.24
N ILE A 199 -13.52 -0.21 10.76
CA ILE A 199 -14.97 0.05 10.85
C ILE A 199 -15.61 0.03 9.47
N LEU A 200 -15.05 0.75 8.49
CA LEU A 200 -15.58 0.81 7.12
C LEU A 200 -15.56 -0.55 6.43
N LEU A 201 -14.47 -1.32 6.56
CA LEU A 201 -14.32 -2.63 5.95
C LEU A 201 -15.21 -3.68 6.62
N LEU A 202 -15.38 -3.62 7.95
CA LEU A 202 -16.34 -4.49 8.65
C LEU A 202 -17.78 -4.17 8.27
N ALA A 203 -18.12 -2.89 8.15
CA ALA A 203 -19.45 -2.48 7.66
C ALA A 203 -19.70 -2.99 6.23
N ALA A 204 -18.68 -2.91 5.35
CA ALA A 204 -18.76 -3.50 4.02
C ALA A 204 -18.91 -5.02 4.07
N CYS A 205 -18.14 -5.72 4.91
CA CYS A 205 -18.30 -7.18 5.11
C CYS A 205 -19.72 -7.53 5.58
N ALA A 206 -20.30 -6.74 6.48
CA ALA A 206 -21.66 -6.93 6.94
C ALA A 206 -22.69 -6.72 5.81
N ALA A 207 -22.54 -5.63 5.05
CA ALA A 207 -23.43 -5.30 3.94
C ALA A 207 -23.45 -6.37 2.82
N TRP A 208 -22.31 -7.04 2.59
CA TRP A 208 -22.20 -8.15 1.61
C TRP A 208 -22.34 -9.54 2.22
N GLY A 209 -22.76 -9.67 3.48
CA GLY A 209 -22.95 -10.97 4.12
C GLY A 209 -21.67 -11.77 4.34
N LEU A 210 -20.50 -11.12 4.39
CA LEU A 210 -19.19 -11.77 4.48
C LEU A 210 -18.70 -11.98 5.93
N LEU A 211 -19.47 -11.57 6.95
CA LEU A 211 -19.05 -11.74 8.36
C LEU A 211 -18.77 -13.21 8.72
N PRO A 212 -19.57 -14.22 8.28
CA PRO A 212 -19.26 -15.61 8.56
C PRO A 212 -17.94 -16.09 7.94
N ALA A 213 -17.47 -15.43 6.87
CA ALA A 213 -16.23 -15.80 6.19
C ALA A 213 -14.97 -15.49 7.03
N PHE A 214 -15.07 -14.75 8.14
CA PHE A 214 -13.97 -14.58 9.09
C PHE A 214 -13.54 -15.92 9.69
N ALA A 215 -14.43 -16.91 9.82
CA ALA A 215 -14.08 -18.26 10.24
C ALA A 215 -13.06 -18.95 9.29
N MET A 216 -13.01 -18.55 8.01
CA MET A 216 -12.05 -19.09 7.04
C MET A 216 -10.60 -18.69 7.34
N LEU A 217 -10.37 -17.64 8.13
CA LEU A 217 -9.02 -17.25 8.58
C LEU A 217 -8.36 -18.37 9.41
N ALA A 218 -9.15 -19.22 10.06
CA ALA A 218 -8.66 -20.39 10.78
C ALA A 218 -8.03 -21.45 9.85
N ARG A 219 -8.24 -21.37 8.52
CA ARG A 219 -7.60 -22.26 7.55
C ARG A 219 -6.15 -21.82 7.23
N VAL A 220 -5.80 -20.57 7.51
CA VAL A 220 -4.50 -19.97 7.22
C VAL A 220 -3.97 -19.18 8.45
N PRO A 221 -3.86 -19.80 9.63
CA PRO A 221 -3.57 -19.08 10.87
C PRO A 221 -2.18 -18.44 10.86
N VAL A 222 -1.18 -19.14 10.33
CA VAL A 222 0.20 -18.64 10.21
C VAL A 222 0.26 -17.46 9.24
N ALA A 223 -0.36 -17.57 8.05
CA ALA A 223 -0.39 -16.48 7.09
C ALA A 223 -1.13 -15.25 7.66
N SER A 224 -2.22 -15.45 8.39
CA SER A 224 -2.97 -14.38 9.08
C SER A 224 -2.11 -13.68 10.14
N ALA A 225 -1.40 -14.43 10.96
CA ALA A 225 -0.52 -13.88 12.00
C ALA A 225 0.66 -13.11 11.38
N VAL A 226 1.33 -13.68 10.38
CA VAL A 226 2.43 -13.01 9.65
C VAL A 226 1.95 -11.75 8.95
N GLN A 227 0.75 -11.77 8.37
CA GLN A 227 0.14 -10.60 7.73
C GLN A 227 -0.09 -9.46 8.72
N VAL A 228 -0.67 -9.76 9.89
CA VAL A 228 -0.88 -8.78 10.95
C VAL A 228 0.45 -8.25 11.46
N LEU A 229 1.45 -9.11 11.68
CA LEU A 229 2.78 -8.68 12.11
C LEU A 229 3.46 -7.77 11.07
N ALA A 230 3.40 -8.12 9.79
CA ALA A 230 3.92 -7.30 8.71
C ALA A 230 3.23 -5.92 8.69
N ALA A 231 1.92 -5.85 8.87
CA ALA A 231 1.16 -4.61 8.94
C ALA A 231 1.57 -3.75 10.15
N VAL A 232 1.70 -4.36 11.33
CA VAL A 232 2.12 -3.71 12.58
C VAL A 232 3.51 -3.07 12.44
N LEU A 233 4.45 -3.76 11.79
CA LEU A 233 5.78 -3.23 11.54
C LEU A 233 5.77 -2.16 10.44
N MET A 234 4.96 -2.34 9.40
CA MET A 234 4.94 -1.51 8.21
C MET A 234 4.31 -0.13 8.47
N PHE A 235 3.14 -0.05 9.11
CA PHE A 235 2.38 1.19 9.11
C PHE A 235 3.01 2.36 9.87
N PRO A 236 3.68 2.19 11.02
CA PRO A 236 4.45 3.28 11.62
C PRO A 236 5.56 3.79 10.70
N LEU A 237 6.26 2.88 9.99
CA LEU A 237 7.29 3.23 9.01
C LEU A 237 6.69 3.92 7.78
N PHE A 238 5.51 3.49 7.33
CA PHE A 238 4.75 4.11 6.24
C PHE A 238 4.41 5.57 6.55
N PHE A 239 3.84 5.86 7.71
CA PHE A 239 3.57 7.24 8.12
C PHE A 239 4.87 8.03 8.34
N ARG A 240 5.92 7.38 8.83
CA ARG A 240 7.24 8.02 8.93
C ARG A 240 7.80 8.36 7.55
N LEU A 241 7.71 7.44 6.58
CA LEU A 241 8.12 7.69 5.19
C LEU A 241 7.31 8.85 4.58
N GLN A 242 6.00 8.90 4.82
CA GLN A 242 5.15 10.01 4.39
C GLN A 242 5.66 11.34 4.95
N ALA A 243 5.99 11.40 6.25
CA ALA A 243 6.44 12.62 6.92
C ALA A 243 7.79 13.12 6.39
N VAL A 244 8.75 12.23 6.12
CA VAL A 244 10.11 12.63 5.72
C VAL A 244 10.34 12.62 4.21
N GLY A 245 9.60 11.78 3.48
CA GLY A 245 9.75 11.56 2.05
C GLY A 245 8.69 12.23 1.18
N GLY A 246 7.59 12.63 1.80
CA GLY A 246 6.44 13.22 1.10
C GLY A 246 5.65 12.21 0.26
N PRO A 247 4.59 12.68 -0.43
CA PRO A 247 3.62 11.82 -1.08
C PRO A 247 4.20 11.06 -2.28
N VAL A 248 5.08 11.69 -3.07
CA VAL A 248 5.62 11.07 -4.29
C VAL A 248 6.58 9.93 -3.97
N LEU A 249 7.47 10.09 -2.96
CA LEU A 249 8.34 8.99 -2.56
C LEU A 249 7.54 7.85 -1.92
N LEU A 250 6.56 8.18 -1.09
CA LEU A 250 5.68 7.18 -0.51
C LEU A 250 4.97 6.35 -1.58
N SER A 251 4.46 6.98 -2.65
CA SER A 251 3.74 6.26 -3.70
C SER A 251 4.57 5.17 -4.40
N GLN A 252 5.90 5.25 -4.34
CA GLN A 252 6.81 4.26 -4.93
C GLN A 252 6.94 2.95 -4.13
N ILE A 253 6.37 2.87 -2.91
CA ILE A 253 6.35 1.61 -2.14
C ILE A 253 5.72 0.47 -2.92
N GLY A 254 4.69 0.75 -3.74
CA GLY A 254 4.06 -0.25 -4.61
C GLY A 254 5.00 -0.81 -5.67
N THR A 255 5.88 0.02 -6.22
CA THR A 255 6.91 -0.40 -7.19
C THR A 255 7.94 -1.32 -6.53
N VAL A 256 8.41 -0.97 -5.33
CA VAL A 256 9.29 -1.86 -4.53
C VAL A 256 8.59 -3.17 -4.21
N ALA A 257 7.34 -3.09 -3.75
CA ALA A 257 6.55 -4.26 -3.38
C ALA A 257 6.32 -5.22 -4.55
N ALA A 258 6.13 -4.71 -5.77
CA ALA A 258 6.01 -5.53 -6.98
C ALA A 258 7.28 -6.33 -7.24
N GLY A 259 8.46 -5.72 -7.15
CA GLY A 259 9.74 -6.40 -7.27
C GLY A 259 9.95 -7.47 -6.19
N VAL A 260 9.65 -7.14 -4.94
CA VAL A 260 9.72 -8.08 -3.81
C VAL A 260 8.75 -9.24 -3.99
N GLY A 261 7.52 -8.96 -4.44
CA GLY A 261 6.52 -10.00 -4.71
C GLY A 261 7.01 -11.05 -5.73
N VAL A 262 7.72 -10.62 -6.78
CA VAL A 262 8.35 -11.54 -7.74
C VAL A 262 9.46 -12.36 -7.09
N LEU A 263 10.36 -11.71 -6.32
CA LEU A 263 11.47 -12.41 -5.65
C LEU A 263 10.97 -13.45 -4.65
N VAL A 264 9.95 -13.11 -3.85
CA VAL A 264 9.35 -14.03 -2.88
C VAL A 264 8.56 -15.14 -3.60
N GLY A 265 7.82 -14.82 -4.65
CA GLY A 265 7.11 -15.80 -5.48
C GLY A 265 8.05 -16.85 -6.07
N ALA A 266 9.17 -16.40 -6.65
CA ALA A 266 10.19 -17.31 -7.20
C ALA A 266 10.91 -18.13 -6.11
N GLY A 267 11.34 -17.47 -5.03
CA GLY A 267 12.20 -18.09 -4.01
C GLY A 267 11.46 -18.96 -3.00
N LEU A 268 10.25 -18.57 -2.59
CA LEU A 268 9.48 -19.27 -1.54
C LEU A 268 8.29 -20.07 -2.07
N LEU A 269 7.66 -19.62 -3.16
CA LEU A 269 6.49 -20.31 -3.71
C LEU A 269 6.83 -21.17 -4.92
N GLY A 270 8.13 -21.23 -5.33
CA GLY A 270 8.60 -22.01 -6.47
C GLY A 270 8.03 -21.55 -7.82
N GLU A 271 7.55 -20.29 -7.90
CA GLU A 271 7.02 -19.75 -9.14
C GLU A 271 8.13 -19.57 -10.18
N ARG A 272 7.90 -20.01 -11.41
CA ARG A 272 8.85 -19.82 -12.52
C ARG A 272 8.40 -18.63 -13.36
N TYR A 273 9.30 -17.70 -13.58
CA TYR A 273 9.04 -16.51 -14.37
C TYR A 273 9.91 -16.47 -15.63
N PRO A 274 9.37 -15.98 -16.77
CA PRO A 274 10.17 -15.77 -17.99
C PRO A 274 11.23 -14.68 -17.77
N ALA A 275 12.27 -14.68 -18.61
CA ALA A 275 13.37 -13.73 -18.53
C ALA A 275 12.93 -12.25 -18.54
N SER A 276 11.85 -11.93 -19.25
CA SER A 276 11.26 -10.59 -19.30
C SER A 276 10.82 -10.06 -17.93
N VAL A 277 10.35 -10.92 -17.02
CA VAL A 277 10.04 -10.53 -15.63
C VAL A 277 11.28 -10.07 -14.89
N TRP A 278 12.41 -10.77 -15.06
CA TRP A 278 13.68 -10.41 -14.42
C TRP A 278 14.27 -9.10 -14.96
N VAL A 279 14.10 -8.85 -16.28
CA VAL A 279 14.43 -7.54 -16.86
C VAL A 279 13.57 -6.45 -16.23
N GLY A 280 12.26 -6.69 -16.05
CA GLY A 280 11.33 -5.77 -15.38
C GLY A 280 11.74 -5.48 -13.92
N VAL A 281 12.15 -6.50 -13.16
CA VAL A 281 12.67 -6.33 -11.78
C VAL A 281 13.96 -5.48 -11.79
N GLY A 282 14.84 -5.68 -12.75
CA GLY A 282 16.04 -4.85 -12.93
C GLY A 282 15.71 -3.37 -13.20
N LEU A 283 14.72 -3.11 -14.08
CA LEU A 283 14.22 -1.75 -14.34
C LEU A 283 13.58 -1.11 -13.11
N ILE A 284 12.83 -1.89 -12.31
CA ILE A 284 12.28 -1.42 -11.02
C ILE A 284 13.43 -0.97 -10.11
N ALA A 285 14.47 -1.81 -9.94
CA ALA A 285 15.62 -1.49 -9.10
C ALA A 285 16.35 -0.23 -9.59
N LEU A 286 16.55 -0.09 -10.90
CA LEU A 286 17.16 1.08 -11.52
C LEU A 286 16.31 2.35 -11.27
N GLY A 287 15.00 2.29 -11.47
CA GLY A 287 14.08 3.40 -11.24
C GLY A 287 14.08 3.90 -9.80
N ILE A 288 14.09 2.97 -8.84
CA ILE A 288 14.21 3.28 -7.41
C ILE A 288 15.57 3.92 -7.12
N GLY A 289 16.65 3.35 -7.66
CA GLY A 289 18.01 3.88 -7.53
C GLY A 289 18.12 5.32 -8.01
N LEU A 290 17.58 5.64 -9.19
CA LEU A 290 17.53 6.99 -9.75
C LEU A 290 16.75 7.95 -8.86
N THR A 291 15.58 7.54 -8.36
CA THR A 291 14.76 8.35 -7.45
C THR A 291 15.49 8.68 -6.16
N VAL A 292 16.09 7.68 -5.52
CA VAL A 292 16.84 7.85 -4.27
C VAL A 292 18.07 8.75 -4.48
N TRP A 293 18.77 8.56 -5.60
CA TRP A 293 19.93 9.39 -5.94
C TRP A 293 19.55 10.84 -6.23
N ALA A 294 18.47 11.08 -6.96
CA ALA A 294 17.97 12.42 -7.22
C ALA A 294 17.71 13.22 -5.93
N ARG A 295 17.13 12.56 -4.93
CA ARG A 295 16.83 13.18 -3.62
C ARG A 295 18.05 13.46 -2.75
N ARG A 296 19.17 12.79 -2.97
CA ARG A 296 20.42 13.06 -2.26
C ARG A 296 21.12 14.32 -2.77
N LYS A 297 20.81 14.73 -4.02
CA LYS A 297 21.44 15.87 -4.69
C LYS A 297 20.64 17.18 -4.62
N GLY A 298 19.38 17.13 -4.24
CA GLY A 298 18.47 18.27 -4.10
C GLY A 298 18.05 18.52 -2.66
#